data_cff7f54593be5e782635f605e51dcee4
#
_entry.id   cff7f54593be5e782635f605e51dcee4
#
_cell.length_a   1.000
_cell.length_b   1.000
_cell.length_c   1.000
_cell.angle_alpha   90.00
_cell.angle_beta   90.00
_cell.angle_gamma   90.00
#
_symmetry.space_group_name_H-M   'P 1'
#
loop_
_entity.id
_entity.type
_entity.pdbx_description
1 polymer ?
#
loop_
_entity_poly.entity_id
_entity_poly.type
_entity_poly.pdbx_seq_one_letter_code
_entity_poly.pdbx_strand_id
1 'polypeptide(L)' 'MEPRKLLETLLIAERLKDTTRHCYTAKGRKESVAEHTWMMTLMAFFMRDEFPEADMDKVIRMCIIHD' A
#
# COMPACT_ATOMS: atom_id res chain seq x y z
N MET A 1 -1.75 13.82 -15.15
CA MET A 1 -1.55 12.56 -15.90
C MET A 1 -2.64 12.40 -16.94
N GLU A 2 -2.27 11.95 -18.11
CA GLU A 2 -3.25 11.70 -19.17
C GLU A 2 -4.21 10.57 -18.74
N PRO A 3 -5.52 10.69 -19.02
CA PRO A 3 -6.51 9.71 -18.57
C PRO A 3 -6.19 8.26 -19.00
N ARG A 4 -5.71 8.07 -20.22
CA ARG A 4 -5.36 6.73 -20.69
C ARG A 4 -4.21 6.13 -19.88
N LYS A 5 -3.18 6.92 -19.60
CA LYS A 5 -2.04 6.46 -18.80
C LYS A 5 -2.47 6.17 -17.37
N LEU A 6 -3.38 6.97 -16.83
CA LEU A 6 -3.93 6.72 -15.51
C LEU A 6 -4.62 5.35 -15.46
N LEU A 7 -5.47 5.06 -16.42
CA LEU A 7 -6.17 3.77 -16.48
C LEU A 7 -5.19 2.61 -16.64
N GLU A 8 -4.19 2.75 -17.51
CA GLU A 8 -3.17 1.72 -17.69
C GLU A 8 -2.40 1.46 -16.40
N THR A 9 -2.02 2.52 -15.70
CA THR A 9 -1.30 2.42 -14.43
C THR A 9 -2.15 1.71 -13.38
N LEU A 10 -3.42 2.05 -13.29
CA LEU A 10 -4.34 1.40 -12.35
C LEU A 10 -4.56 -0.08 -12.69
N LEU A 11 -4.59 -0.43 -13.97
CA LEU A 11 -4.71 -1.82 -14.38
C LEU A 11 -3.48 -2.64 -13.99
N ILE A 12 -2.29 -2.03 -14.07
CA ILE A 12 -1.07 -2.68 -13.59
C ILE A 12 -1.13 -2.85 -12.07
N ALA A 13 -1.55 -1.81 -11.36
CA ALA A 13 -1.68 -1.86 -9.89
C ALA A 13 -2.70 -2.91 -9.44
N GLU A 14 -3.74 -3.14 -10.24
CA GLU A 14 -4.76 -4.16 -9.96
C GLU A 14 -4.15 -5.55 -9.74
N ARG A 15 -3.03 -5.84 -10.40
CA ARG A 15 -2.35 -7.14 -10.26
C ARG A 15 -1.86 -7.41 -8.85
N LEU A 16 -1.65 -6.35 -8.05
CA LEU A 16 -1.19 -6.51 -6.68
C LEU A 16 -2.22 -7.18 -5.79
N LYS A 17 -3.50 -7.14 -6.18
CA LYS A 17 -4.56 -7.84 -5.46
C LYS A 17 -4.39 -9.35 -5.51
N ASP A 18 -3.83 -9.85 -6.61
CA ASP A 18 -3.64 -11.29 -6.81
C ASP A 18 -2.19 -11.74 -6.59
N THR A 19 -1.28 -10.79 -6.36
CA THR A 19 0.12 -11.09 -6.06
C THR A 19 0.24 -11.37 -4.56
N THR A 20 0.54 -12.62 -4.21
CA THR A 20 0.59 -13.01 -2.80
C THR A 20 1.99 -12.89 -2.22
N ARG A 21 2.04 -12.69 -0.91
CA ARG A 21 3.25 -12.69 -0.12
C ARG A 21 3.36 -14.03 0.62
N HIS A 22 4.51 -14.26 1.26
CA HIS A 22 4.72 -15.44 2.10
C HIS A 22 4.17 -15.26 3.52
N CYS A 23 3.21 -14.35 3.68
CA CYS A 23 2.56 -14.08 4.94
C CYS A 23 1.09 -14.44 4.84
N TYR A 24 0.45 -14.69 5.99
CA TYR A 24 -0.94 -15.11 6.05
C TYR A 24 -1.77 -14.09 6.80
N THR A 25 -3.04 -13.96 6.38
CA THR A 25 -4.01 -13.16 7.13
C THR A 25 -4.35 -13.86 8.45
N ALA A 26 -5.05 -13.15 9.34
CA ALA A 26 -5.44 -13.74 10.62
C ALA A 26 -6.26 -15.02 10.48
N LYS A 27 -6.95 -15.20 9.35
CA LYS A 27 -7.75 -16.41 9.09
C LYS A 27 -7.03 -17.47 8.27
N GLY A 28 -5.73 -17.29 8.04
CA GLY A 28 -4.89 -18.30 7.39
C GLY A 28 -4.87 -18.27 5.87
N ARG A 29 -5.42 -17.23 5.24
CA ARG A 29 -5.32 -17.03 3.79
C ARG A 29 -4.02 -16.29 3.47
N LYS A 30 -3.40 -16.61 2.34
CA LYS A 30 -2.22 -15.85 1.91
C LYS A 30 -2.58 -14.38 1.68
N GLU A 31 -1.76 -13.49 2.23
CA GLU A 31 -1.94 -12.05 2.10
C GLU A 31 -1.46 -11.58 0.73
N SER A 32 -2.24 -10.74 0.06
CA SER A 32 -1.80 -10.10 -1.18
C SER A 32 -0.90 -8.90 -0.90
N VAL A 33 -0.12 -8.49 -1.90
CA VAL A 33 0.71 -7.28 -1.81
C VAL A 33 -0.17 -6.06 -1.58
N ALA A 34 -1.32 -5.97 -2.23
CA ALA A 34 -2.26 -4.86 -2.04
C ALA A 34 -2.75 -4.78 -0.59
N GLU A 35 -3.07 -5.91 0.02
CA GLU A 35 -3.52 -5.95 1.42
C GLU A 35 -2.39 -5.53 2.37
N HIS A 36 -1.17 -5.97 2.11
CA HIS A 36 -0.01 -5.56 2.89
C HIS A 36 0.21 -4.05 2.80
N THR A 37 0.17 -3.51 1.59
CA THR A 37 0.35 -2.08 1.35
C THR A 37 -0.72 -1.27 2.08
N TRP A 38 -1.97 -1.73 2.03
CA TRP A 38 -3.06 -1.08 2.75
C TRP A 38 -2.80 -1.04 4.25
N MET A 39 -2.44 -2.17 4.84
CA MET A 39 -2.20 -2.27 6.29
C MET A 39 -1.01 -1.39 6.70
N MET A 40 0.07 -1.40 5.92
CA MET A 40 1.25 -0.60 6.19
C MET A 40 0.94 0.89 6.11
N THR A 41 0.16 1.30 5.10
CA THR A 41 -0.26 2.68 4.92
C THR A 41 -1.16 3.13 6.06
N LEU A 42 -2.09 2.26 6.48
CA LEU A 42 -2.98 2.54 7.59
C LEU A 42 -2.19 2.72 8.90
N MET A 43 -1.20 1.88 9.13
CA MET A 43 -0.33 2.01 10.30
C MET A 43 0.38 3.37 10.30
N ALA A 44 0.97 3.75 9.16
CA ALA A 44 1.65 5.03 9.04
C ALA A 44 0.69 6.21 9.29
N PHE A 45 -0.53 6.09 8.77
CA PHE A 45 -1.55 7.11 8.97
C PHE A 45 -1.89 7.32 10.45
N PHE A 46 -2.08 6.23 11.20
CA PHE A 46 -2.39 6.32 12.63
C PHE A 46 -1.20 6.77 13.47
N MET A 47 0.02 6.52 13.01
CA MET A 47 1.21 6.89 13.75
C MET A 47 1.71 8.30 13.44
N ARG A 48 1.09 9.02 12.51
CA ARG A 48 1.60 10.32 12.05
C ARG A 48 1.76 11.35 13.16
N ASP A 49 0.89 11.30 14.17
CA ASP A 49 0.93 12.26 15.27
C ASP A 49 1.98 11.91 16.33
N GLU A 50 2.48 10.67 16.30
CA GLU A 50 3.51 10.21 17.24
C GLU A 50 4.92 10.67 16.82
N PHE A 51 5.08 11.09 15.58
CA PHE A 51 6.37 11.49 15.03
C PHE A 51 6.27 12.84 14.34
N PRO A 52 6.04 13.92 15.12
CA PRO A 52 5.81 15.24 14.53
C PRO A 52 7.02 15.81 13.76
N GLU A 53 8.20 15.28 14.00
CA GLU A 53 9.43 15.71 13.31
C GLU A 53 9.61 14.98 11.97
N ALA A 54 8.87 13.92 11.72
CA ALA A 54 8.97 13.16 10.48
C ALA A 54 7.98 13.69 9.45
N ASP A 55 8.37 13.63 8.17
CA ASP A 55 7.46 13.94 7.08
C ASP A 55 6.58 12.72 6.83
N MET A 56 5.52 12.58 7.62
CA MET A 56 4.63 11.43 7.57
C MET A 56 3.80 11.39 6.28
N ASP A 57 3.52 12.54 5.68
CA ASP A 57 2.85 12.55 4.37
C ASP A 57 3.71 11.87 3.31
N LYS A 58 5.01 12.10 3.35
CA LYS A 58 5.95 11.43 2.45
C LYS A 58 6.02 9.93 2.76
N VAL A 59 6.06 9.57 4.03
CA VAL A 59 6.09 8.15 4.46
C VAL A 59 4.85 7.43 3.95
N ILE A 60 3.67 8.02 4.10
CA ILE A 60 2.42 7.42 3.63
C ILE A 60 2.45 7.22 2.12
N ARG A 61 2.90 8.22 1.37
CA ARG A 61 3.02 8.08 -0.10
C ARG A 61 4.00 6.97 -0.48
N MET A 62 5.11 6.86 0.23
CA MET A 62 6.09 5.80 -0.01
C MET A 62 5.51 4.43 0.29
N CYS A 63 4.69 4.30 1.33
CA CYS A 63 4.03 3.04 1.64
C CYS A 63 3.15 2.57 0.49
N ILE A 64 2.45 3.50 -0.17
CA ILE A 64 1.53 3.18 -1.26
C ILE A 64 2.29 2.67 -2.50
N ILE A 65 3.45 3.25 -2.81
CA ILE A 65 4.17 2.98 -4.05
C ILE A 65 5.44 2.15 -3.87
N HIS A 66 5.75 1.75 -2.65
CA HIS A 66 7.00 1.07 -2.31
C HIS A 66 7.18 -0.26 -3.04
N ASP A 67 6.13 -0.98 -3.22
CA ASP A 67 6.17 -2.24 -3.95
C ASP A 67 5.94 -2.01 -5.46
#